data_c695e26eb04bf7c3a5bcb301a9539ed8
#
_entry.id   c695e26eb04bf7c3a5bcb301a9539ed8
#
_cell.length_a   1.000
_cell.length_b   1.000
_cell.length_c   1.000
_cell.angle_alpha   90.00
_cell.angle_beta   90.00
_cell.angle_gamma   90.00
#
_symmetry.space_group_name_H-M   'P 1'
#
loop_
_entity.id
_entity.type
_entity.pdbx_description
1 polymer ?
#
loop_
_entity_poly.entity_id
_entity_poly.type
_entity_poly.pdbx_seq_one_letter_code
_entity_poly.pdbx_strand_id
1 'polypeptide(L)'
;ITAEMRQRLCKMPFLAVNAQTNSSNIGFNLITLYPRADYIVIDEPEARLAAADRNNDIEDVMRKLSRNRCPIMVVTHGRHGAYGYERGFFMKLPAVSEHPVDTLGAGDAFFAITAPMAKTGTIHDLLLIGNAAGALKVQIPGHRQSVTKEALCEFIRAH
;
A
#
# COMPACT_ATOMS: atom_id res chain seq x y z
N ILE A 1 7.36 -14.98 -7.46
CA ILE A 1 8.75 -14.61 -7.09
C ILE A 1 9.34 -15.73 -6.23
N THR A 2 10.46 -16.33 -6.66
CA THR A 2 11.12 -17.42 -5.94
C THR A 2 11.85 -16.91 -4.69
N ALA A 3 12.23 -17.83 -3.79
CA ALA A 3 13.02 -17.48 -2.60
C ALA A 3 14.37 -16.83 -2.96
N GLU A 4 15.03 -17.33 -4.01
CA GLU A 4 16.30 -16.76 -4.49
C GLU A 4 16.12 -15.33 -5.03
N MET A 5 15.04 -15.08 -5.80
CA MET A 5 14.73 -13.74 -6.28
C MET A 5 14.48 -12.76 -5.11
N ARG A 6 13.73 -13.19 -4.09
CA ARG A 6 13.51 -12.36 -2.88
C ARG A 6 14.81 -12.03 -2.17
N GLN A 7 15.71 -13.01 -2.02
CA GLN A 7 17.01 -12.76 -1.43
C GLN A 7 17.85 -11.74 -2.20
N ARG A 8 17.81 -11.80 -3.55
CA ARG A 8 18.48 -10.81 -4.40
C ARG A 8 17.86 -9.42 -4.26
N LEU A 9 16.52 -9.32 -4.27
CA LEU A 9 15.81 -8.06 -4.09
C LEU A 9 16.12 -7.41 -2.72
N CYS A 10 16.25 -8.20 -1.66
CA CYS A 10 16.60 -7.70 -0.33
C CYS A 10 18.01 -7.09 -0.25
N LYS A 11 18.89 -7.29 -1.25
CA LYS A 11 20.21 -6.65 -1.34
C LYS A 11 20.17 -5.28 -2.03
N MET A 12 19.04 -4.90 -2.62
CA MET A 12 18.90 -3.59 -3.28
C MET A 12 18.94 -2.45 -2.26
N PRO A 13 19.49 -1.28 -2.62
CA PRO A 13 19.58 -0.10 -1.72
C PRO A 13 18.22 0.36 -1.17
N PHE A 14 17.16 0.19 -1.94
CA PHE A 14 15.78 0.47 -1.56
C PHE A 14 14.85 -0.61 -2.14
N LEU A 15 13.97 -1.14 -1.31
CA LEU A 15 13.01 -2.17 -1.69
C LEU A 15 11.62 -1.78 -1.24
N ALA A 16 10.76 -1.44 -2.19
CA ALA A 16 9.33 -1.33 -1.99
C ALA A 16 8.65 -2.65 -2.38
N VAL A 17 7.70 -3.11 -1.56
CA VAL A 17 7.00 -4.38 -1.76
C VAL A 17 5.49 -4.14 -1.72
N ASN A 18 4.83 -4.65 -2.75
CA ASN A 18 3.39 -4.91 -2.75
C ASN A 18 3.20 -6.42 -2.90
N ALA A 19 2.34 -7.00 -2.10
CA ALA A 19 1.92 -8.39 -2.23
C ALA A 19 0.47 -8.40 -2.68
N GLN A 20 0.14 -9.28 -3.60
CA GLN A 20 -1.22 -9.46 -4.06
C GLN A 20 -1.72 -10.84 -3.68
N THR A 21 -2.87 -10.88 -3.03
CA THR A 21 -3.56 -12.11 -2.68
C THR A 21 -4.85 -12.21 -3.48
N ASN A 22 -4.99 -13.27 -4.26
CA ASN A 22 -6.20 -13.61 -4.99
C ASN A 22 -6.62 -15.05 -4.70
N SER A 23 -7.75 -15.48 -5.25
CA SER A 23 -8.31 -16.82 -5.01
C SER A 23 -7.37 -17.97 -5.37
N SER A 24 -6.43 -17.76 -6.31
CA SER A 24 -5.50 -18.79 -6.77
C SER A 24 -4.20 -18.85 -5.97
N ASN A 25 -3.86 -17.80 -5.20
CA ASN A 25 -2.58 -17.70 -4.50
C ASN A 25 -2.70 -17.31 -3.02
N ILE A 26 -3.87 -17.51 -2.40
CA ILE A 26 -4.08 -17.20 -0.98
C ILE A 26 -2.99 -17.86 -0.12
N GLY A 27 -2.23 -17.02 0.60
CA GLY A 27 -1.16 -17.46 1.49
C GLY A 27 0.20 -17.76 0.86
N PHE A 28 0.31 -17.78 -0.49
CA PHE A 28 1.56 -18.14 -1.15
C PHE A 28 2.53 -16.97 -1.36
N ASN A 29 2.04 -15.72 -1.40
CA ASN A 29 2.86 -14.53 -1.69
C ASN A 29 2.78 -13.48 -0.58
N LEU A 30 2.78 -13.92 0.68
CA LEU A 30 2.72 -13.01 1.82
C LEU A 30 3.96 -12.14 1.91
N ILE A 31 3.78 -10.89 2.38
CA ILE A 31 4.89 -9.97 2.64
C ILE A 31 5.89 -10.51 3.67
N THR A 32 5.45 -11.43 4.54
CA THR A 32 6.29 -12.12 5.53
C THR A 32 7.37 -13.00 4.92
N LEU A 33 7.28 -13.32 3.62
CA LEU A 33 8.32 -14.02 2.87
C LEU A 33 9.53 -13.14 2.53
N TYR A 34 9.41 -11.82 2.67
CA TYR A 34 10.52 -10.89 2.48
C TYR A 34 11.20 -10.64 3.82
N PRO A 35 12.49 -10.96 3.98
CA PRO A 35 13.24 -10.71 5.21
C PRO A 35 13.29 -9.23 5.61
N ARG A 36 13.32 -8.35 4.61
CA ARG A 36 13.25 -6.89 4.77
C ARG A 36 12.53 -6.23 3.59
N ALA A 37 11.98 -5.06 3.85
CA ALA A 37 11.59 -4.07 2.86
C ALA A 37 11.78 -2.67 3.48
N ASP A 38 11.92 -1.65 2.67
CA ASP A 38 11.98 -0.26 3.15
C ASP A 38 10.58 0.36 3.16
N TYR A 39 9.71 -0.10 2.28
CA TYR A 39 8.32 0.32 2.14
C TYR A 39 7.42 -0.86 1.75
N ILE A 40 6.27 -0.98 2.42
CA ILE A 40 5.26 -2.00 2.11
C ILE A 40 3.91 -1.32 1.92
N VAL A 41 3.18 -1.70 0.86
CA VAL A 41 1.75 -1.37 0.68
C VAL A 41 0.99 -2.67 0.43
N ILE A 42 -0.05 -2.91 1.21
CA ILE A 42 -0.96 -4.06 1.08
C ILE A 42 -2.38 -3.63 1.47
N ASP A 43 -3.38 -4.43 1.15
CA ASP A 43 -4.72 -4.19 1.68
C ASP A 43 -4.92 -4.79 3.09
N GLU A 44 -6.00 -4.41 3.76
CA GLU A 44 -6.27 -4.89 5.12
C GLU A 44 -6.46 -6.41 5.18
N PRO A 45 -7.22 -7.08 4.29
CA PRO A 45 -7.29 -8.53 4.22
C PRO A 45 -5.92 -9.20 4.10
N GLU A 46 -5.04 -8.67 3.26
CA GLU A 46 -3.67 -9.17 3.09
C GLU A 46 -2.81 -8.98 4.35
N ALA A 47 -2.94 -7.82 5.00
CA ALA A 47 -2.25 -7.55 6.26
C ALA A 47 -2.67 -8.54 7.35
N ARG A 48 -3.98 -8.76 7.51
CA ARG A 48 -4.52 -9.71 8.48
C ARG A 48 -4.11 -11.14 8.19
N LEU A 49 -4.11 -11.53 6.92
CA LEU A 49 -3.64 -12.85 6.48
C LEU A 49 -2.14 -13.03 6.79
N ALA A 50 -1.32 -12.05 6.45
CA ALA A 50 0.12 -12.08 6.67
C ALA A 50 0.49 -12.11 8.17
N ALA A 51 -0.31 -11.46 9.01
CA ALA A 51 -0.16 -11.46 10.46
C ALA A 51 -0.75 -12.72 11.14
N ALA A 52 -1.55 -13.50 10.42
CA ALA A 52 -2.42 -14.55 10.98
C ALA A 52 -3.29 -14.00 12.13
N ASP A 53 -3.92 -12.84 11.90
CA ASP A 53 -4.64 -12.09 12.94
C ASP A 53 -5.88 -11.42 12.36
N ARG A 54 -7.05 -11.93 12.77
CA ARG A 54 -8.36 -11.46 12.28
C ARG A 54 -9.02 -10.40 13.17
N ASN A 55 -8.67 -10.36 14.45
CA ASN A 55 -9.52 -9.74 15.46
C ASN A 55 -8.90 -8.50 16.13
N ASN A 56 -7.57 -8.40 16.17
CA ASN A 56 -6.93 -7.27 16.79
C ASN A 56 -7.04 -5.98 15.94
N ASP A 57 -6.80 -4.86 16.56
CA ASP A 57 -6.77 -3.56 15.87
C ASP A 57 -5.72 -3.57 14.75
N ILE A 58 -6.02 -2.85 13.67
CA ILE A 58 -5.12 -2.81 12.51
C ILE A 58 -3.75 -2.22 12.87
N GLU A 59 -3.68 -1.34 13.85
CA GLU A 59 -2.42 -0.80 14.36
C GLU A 59 -1.53 -1.90 14.93
N ASP A 60 -2.09 -2.83 15.72
CA ASP A 60 -1.34 -3.94 16.29
C ASP A 60 -0.89 -4.93 15.21
N VAL A 61 -1.75 -5.17 14.21
CA VAL A 61 -1.40 -5.97 13.03
C VAL A 61 -0.20 -5.35 12.29
N MET A 62 -0.26 -4.05 12.02
CA MET A 62 0.82 -3.33 11.32
C MET A 62 2.10 -3.30 12.15
N ARG A 63 2.01 -3.07 13.46
CA ARG A 63 3.16 -3.11 14.38
C ARG A 63 3.83 -4.48 14.38
N LYS A 64 3.03 -5.55 14.40
CA LYS A 64 3.53 -6.93 14.32
C LYS A 64 4.26 -7.21 13.02
N LEU A 65 3.68 -6.80 11.88
CA LEU A 65 4.26 -7.01 10.55
C LEU A 65 5.51 -6.17 10.29
N SER A 66 5.54 -4.94 10.81
CA SER A 66 6.67 -4.00 10.61
C SER A 66 7.89 -4.36 11.44
N ARG A 67 7.70 -5.04 12.58
CA ARG A 67 8.78 -5.31 13.54
C ARG A 67 9.97 -6.03 12.88
N ASN A 68 11.15 -5.38 12.92
CA ASN A 68 12.40 -5.85 12.35
C ASN A 68 12.38 -6.15 10.83
N ARG A 69 11.35 -5.68 10.12
CA ARG A 69 11.19 -5.95 8.69
C ARG A 69 11.07 -4.69 7.85
N CYS A 70 10.21 -3.77 8.24
CA CYS A 70 9.88 -2.63 7.42
C CYS A 70 9.64 -1.37 8.26
N PRO A 71 10.38 -0.27 8.05
CA PRO A 71 10.18 0.96 8.79
C PRO A 71 8.91 1.73 8.37
N ILE A 72 8.45 1.56 7.12
CA ILE A 72 7.31 2.29 6.56
C ILE A 72 6.33 1.29 5.95
N MET A 73 5.11 1.24 6.48
CA MET A 73 4.04 0.37 6.00
C MET A 73 2.76 1.17 5.78
N VAL A 74 2.08 0.89 4.67
CA VAL A 74 0.71 1.36 4.41
C VAL A 74 -0.21 0.17 4.26
N VAL A 75 -1.39 0.26 4.87
CA VAL A 75 -2.49 -0.68 4.68
C VAL A 75 -3.68 0.08 4.11
N THR A 76 -4.07 -0.26 2.88
CA THR A 76 -5.25 0.33 2.24
C THR A 76 -6.52 -0.36 2.73
N HIS A 77 -7.60 0.40 2.92
CA HIS A 77 -8.88 -0.09 3.42
C HIS A 77 -10.05 0.39 2.53
N GLY A 78 -9.88 0.33 1.23
CA GLY A 78 -10.88 0.68 0.23
C GLY A 78 -11.51 2.05 0.48
N ARG A 79 -12.85 2.13 0.58
CA ARG A 79 -13.60 3.37 0.83
C ARG A 79 -13.30 4.05 2.17
N HIS A 80 -12.61 3.40 3.08
CA HIS A 80 -12.25 3.93 4.39
C HIS A 80 -10.88 4.60 4.41
N GLY A 81 -10.18 4.62 3.26
CA GLY A 81 -8.89 5.26 3.09
C GLY A 81 -7.71 4.33 3.34
N ALA A 82 -6.70 4.82 4.03
CA ALA A 82 -5.50 4.06 4.31
C ALA A 82 -4.94 4.35 5.70
N TYR A 83 -4.26 3.36 6.24
CA TYR A 83 -3.50 3.41 7.48
C TYR A 83 -2.01 3.48 7.15
N GLY A 84 -1.27 4.34 7.82
CA GLY A 84 0.17 4.48 7.71
C GLY A 84 0.86 4.16 9.02
N TYR A 85 1.98 3.47 8.94
CA TYR A 85 2.86 3.18 10.06
C TYR A 85 4.29 3.53 9.68
N GLU A 86 4.93 4.38 10.46
CA GLU A 86 6.33 4.75 10.29
C GLU A 86 7.04 4.73 11.63
N ARG A 87 7.98 3.79 11.82
CA ARG A 87 8.90 3.72 12.98
C ARG A 87 8.23 3.88 14.35
N GLY A 88 7.03 3.32 14.51
CA GLY A 88 6.27 3.40 15.74
C GLY A 88 5.14 4.45 15.74
N PHE A 89 5.13 5.36 14.78
CA PHE A 89 4.05 6.32 14.59
C PHE A 89 2.97 5.74 13.68
N PHE A 90 1.71 5.87 14.10
CA PHE A 90 0.54 5.40 13.36
C PHE A 90 -0.31 6.60 12.95
N MET A 91 -0.84 6.54 11.72
CA MET A 91 -1.71 7.56 11.15
C MET A 91 -2.80 6.91 10.29
N LYS A 92 -3.96 7.53 10.24
CA LYS A 92 -5.05 7.18 9.33
C LYS A 92 -5.46 8.41 8.53
N LEU A 93 -5.63 8.24 7.21
CA LEU A 93 -6.29 9.24 6.36
C LEU A 93 -7.50 8.60 5.66
N PRO A 94 -8.66 9.30 5.63
CA PRO A 94 -9.86 8.82 4.95
C PRO A 94 -9.65 8.80 3.44
N ALA A 95 -10.48 8.03 2.73
CA ALA A 95 -10.54 8.09 1.27
C ALA A 95 -11.15 9.42 0.81
N VAL A 96 -10.71 9.89 -0.34
CA VAL A 96 -11.16 11.18 -0.92
C VAL A 96 -12.33 10.97 -1.88
N SER A 97 -12.57 9.74 -2.39
CA SER A 97 -13.64 9.45 -3.35
C SER A 97 -14.86 8.82 -2.68
N GLU A 98 -16.03 9.38 -2.94
CA GLU A 98 -17.31 8.87 -2.42
C GLU A 98 -18.00 7.87 -3.36
N HIS A 99 -17.74 7.93 -4.68
CA HIS A 99 -18.46 7.15 -5.70
C HIS A 99 -17.49 6.42 -6.65
N PRO A 100 -16.95 5.25 -6.26
CA PRO A 100 -16.08 4.49 -7.15
C PRO A 100 -16.89 3.89 -8.32
N VAL A 101 -16.36 4.00 -9.53
CA VAL A 101 -16.87 3.34 -10.74
C VAL A 101 -16.30 1.93 -10.85
N ASP A 102 -14.99 1.79 -10.59
CA ASP A 102 -14.29 0.51 -10.61
C ASP A 102 -13.16 0.54 -9.58
N THR A 103 -13.16 -0.41 -8.64
CA THR A 103 -12.14 -0.47 -7.58
C THR A 103 -10.86 -1.20 -8.01
N LEU A 104 -10.86 -1.81 -9.20
CA LEU A 104 -9.72 -2.58 -9.68
C LEU A 104 -8.50 -1.69 -9.92
N GLY A 105 -7.36 -2.06 -9.34
CA GLY A 105 -6.08 -1.38 -9.52
C GLY A 105 -5.91 -0.11 -8.68
N ALA A 106 -6.81 0.22 -7.76
CA ALA A 106 -6.64 1.36 -6.85
C ALA A 106 -5.41 1.19 -5.95
N GLY A 107 -5.21 0.00 -5.38
CA GLY A 107 -4.02 -0.33 -4.59
C GLY A 107 -2.73 -0.30 -5.41
N ASP A 108 -2.79 -0.77 -6.66
CA ASP A 108 -1.65 -0.71 -7.58
C ASP A 108 -1.27 0.73 -7.92
N ALA A 109 -2.27 1.61 -8.17
CA ALA A 109 -2.03 3.04 -8.41
C ALA A 109 -1.45 3.72 -7.16
N PHE A 110 -1.98 3.42 -5.97
CA PHE A 110 -1.45 3.87 -4.71
C PHE A 110 0.04 3.50 -4.59
N PHE A 111 0.37 2.22 -4.74
CA PHE A 111 1.73 1.72 -4.61
C PHE A 111 2.67 2.31 -5.67
N ALA A 112 2.27 2.31 -6.95
CA ALA A 112 3.13 2.76 -8.05
C ALA A 112 3.56 4.23 -7.89
N ILE A 113 2.67 5.08 -7.37
CA ILE A 113 2.96 6.51 -7.18
C ILE A 113 3.74 6.76 -5.89
N THR A 114 3.43 6.05 -4.81
CA THR A 114 4.06 6.30 -3.50
C THR A 114 5.39 5.60 -3.32
N ALA A 115 5.65 4.47 -3.99
CA ALA A 115 6.90 3.72 -3.84
C ALA A 115 8.17 4.56 -4.14
N PRO A 116 8.27 5.32 -5.23
CA PRO A 116 9.44 6.18 -5.46
C PRO A 116 9.55 7.32 -4.44
N MET A 117 8.42 7.76 -3.86
CA MET A 117 8.39 8.84 -2.87
C MET A 117 8.76 8.39 -1.46
N ALA A 118 8.59 7.11 -1.15
CA ALA A 118 8.79 6.58 0.21
C ALA A 118 10.24 6.68 0.73
N LYS A 119 11.19 7.03 -0.13
CA LYS A 119 12.58 7.29 0.27
C LYS A 119 12.77 8.65 0.95
N THR A 120 11.96 9.64 0.59
CA THR A 120 12.14 11.05 1.00
C THR A 120 10.89 11.71 1.56
N GLY A 121 9.70 11.17 1.26
CA GLY A 121 8.43 11.69 1.72
C GLY A 121 8.10 11.22 3.14
N THR A 122 7.23 11.95 3.81
CA THR A 122 6.68 11.56 5.12
C THR A 122 5.53 10.56 4.95
N ILE A 123 5.18 9.83 6.01
CA ILE A 123 4.01 8.93 5.97
C ILE A 123 2.72 9.69 5.64
N HIS A 124 2.59 10.94 6.07
CA HIS A 124 1.45 11.80 5.71
C HIS A 124 1.38 12.05 4.20
N ASP A 125 2.51 12.40 3.57
CA ASP A 125 2.57 12.63 2.12
C ASP A 125 2.20 11.37 1.33
N LEU A 126 2.71 10.22 1.77
CA LEU A 126 2.42 8.92 1.16
C LEU A 126 0.93 8.58 1.23
N LEU A 127 0.29 8.82 2.38
CA LEU A 127 -1.14 8.57 2.54
C LEU A 127 -1.98 9.54 1.70
N LEU A 128 -1.65 10.83 1.73
CA LEU A 128 -2.38 11.86 0.99
C LEU A 128 -2.33 11.61 -0.52
N ILE A 129 -1.12 11.47 -1.06
CA ILE A 129 -0.90 11.28 -2.50
C ILE A 129 -1.40 9.91 -2.95
N GLY A 130 -1.22 8.88 -2.14
CA GLY A 130 -1.70 7.54 -2.44
C GLY A 130 -3.23 7.45 -2.45
N ASN A 131 -3.92 8.08 -1.50
CA ASN A 131 -5.38 8.16 -1.48
C ASN A 131 -5.92 8.94 -2.69
N ALA A 132 -5.28 10.05 -3.07
CA ALA A 132 -5.63 10.81 -4.26
C ALA A 132 -5.45 9.97 -5.55
N ALA A 133 -4.34 9.23 -5.65
CA ALA A 133 -4.10 8.33 -6.79
C ALA A 133 -5.14 7.20 -6.86
N GLY A 134 -5.47 6.59 -5.73
CA GLY A 134 -6.52 5.59 -5.63
C GLY A 134 -7.90 6.17 -6.01
N ALA A 135 -8.24 7.38 -5.52
CA ALA A 135 -9.48 8.07 -5.83
C ALA A 135 -9.64 8.37 -7.32
N LEU A 136 -8.58 8.80 -7.99
CA LEU A 136 -8.58 8.98 -9.45
C LEU A 136 -8.73 7.65 -10.18
N LYS A 137 -8.01 6.62 -9.74
CA LYS A 137 -8.03 5.31 -10.39
C LYS A 137 -9.41 4.66 -10.34
N VAL A 138 -10.14 4.77 -9.24
CA VAL A 138 -11.49 4.18 -9.13
C VAL A 138 -12.54 4.86 -10.00
N GLN A 139 -12.25 6.02 -10.58
CA GLN A 139 -13.10 6.71 -11.56
C GLN A 139 -12.83 6.24 -13.00
N ILE A 140 -11.74 5.50 -13.23
CA ILE A 140 -11.33 4.99 -14.55
C ILE A 140 -11.78 3.55 -14.70
N PRO A 141 -12.73 3.22 -15.61
CA PRO A 141 -13.16 1.85 -15.82
C PRO A 141 -12.02 0.96 -16.33
N GLY A 142 -11.75 -0.15 -15.66
CA GLY A 142 -10.70 -1.11 -16.01
C GLY A 142 -9.31 -0.48 -16.06
N HIS A 143 -8.52 -0.89 -17.05
CA HIS A 143 -7.13 -0.40 -17.26
C HIS A 143 -7.00 0.54 -18.48
N ARG A 144 -8.07 1.28 -18.82
CA ARG A 144 -8.10 2.11 -20.04
C ARG A 144 -7.11 3.28 -20.01
N GLN A 145 -6.86 3.83 -18.83
CA GLN A 145 -5.95 4.96 -18.63
C GLN A 145 -5.18 4.81 -17.33
N SER A 146 -3.97 5.35 -17.31
CA SER A 146 -3.17 5.51 -16.08
C SER A 146 -3.48 6.84 -15.42
N VAL A 147 -3.28 6.92 -14.09
CA VAL A 147 -3.29 8.19 -13.37
C VAL A 147 -2.07 9.00 -13.81
N THR A 148 -2.31 10.18 -14.39
CA THR A 148 -1.22 11.07 -14.81
C THR A 148 -0.81 12.01 -13.67
N LYS A 149 0.40 12.56 -13.75
CA LYS A 149 0.89 13.55 -12.79
C LYS A 149 0.01 14.80 -12.77
N GLU A 150 -0.40 15.25 -13.95
CA GLU A 150 -1.22 16.45 -14.15
C GLU A 150 -2.57 16.27 -13.43
N ALA A 151 -3.29 15.17 -13.74
CA ALA A 151 -4.57 14.85 -13.10
C ALA A 151 -4.44 14.72 -11.57
N LEU A 152 -3.36 14.09 -11.09
CA LEU A 152 -3.09 13.96 -9.66
C LEU A 152 -2.86 15.34 -9.00
N CYS A 153 -2.06 16.21 -9.61
CA CYS A 153 -1.81 17.55 -9.09
C CYS A 153 -3.08 18.41 -9.08
N GLU A 154 -3.91 18.33 -10.11
CA GLU A 154 -5.20 19.02 -10.18
C GLU A 154 -6.14 18.51 -9.09
N PHE A 155 -6.25 17.22 -8.93
CA PHE A 155 -7.10 16.58 -7.91
C PHE A 155 -6.70 17.02 -6.49
N ILE A 156 -5.41 16.99 -6.15
CA ILE A 156 -4.92 17.39 -4.82
C ILE A 156 -5.16 18.89 -4.55
N ARG A 157 -5.10 19.74 -5.58
CA ARG A 157 -5.38 21.18 -5.41
C ARG A 157 -6.86 21.50 -5.22
N ALA A 158 -7.75 20.62 -5.68
CA ALA A 158 -9.19 20.79 -5.62
C ALA A 158 -9.80 20.27 -4.30
N HIS A 159 -9.07 19.46 -3.54
CA HIS A 159 -9.50 18.82 -2.28
C HIS A 159 -8.58 19.16 -1.12
#